data_30270a5be385ed77d1adf50cb932bade
#
_entry.id   30270a5be385ed77d1adf50cb932bade
#
_cell.length_a   1.000
_cell.length_b   1.000
_cell.length_c   1.000
_cell.angle_alpha   90.00
_cell.angle_beta   90.00
_cell.angle_gamma   90.00
#
_symmetry.space_group_name_H-M   'P 1'
#
loop_
_entity.id
_entity.type
_entity.pdbx_description
1 polymer ?
#
loop_
_entity_poly.entity_id
_entity_poly.type
_entity_poly.pdbx_seq_one_letter_code
_entity_poly.pdbx_strand_id
1 'polypeptide(L)'
;MSVHELNLTKDQHDWINGWLELWGAWVYTGRLEKRMSSMIAQWMESVEPSGYPTRPMCNDDDGMLISQVVDSVMCIDKKAFGILLSYYSHGSSKYSISSYYHKVASPRKMMRRGGERMAKPSLATCRREVDEILKASLFVLYTPLERAFKMRKRVDKIKRVA
;
A
#
# COMPACT_ATOMS: atom_id res chain seq x y z
N MET A 1 -17.53 -9.35 -11.07
CA MET A 1 -16.90 -9.91 -9.87
C MET A 1 -17.44 -9.21 -8.63
N SER A 2 -18.00 -9.97 -7.74
CA SER A 2 -18.44 -9.46 -6.44
C SER A 2 -17.20 -9.19 -5.57
N VAL A 3 -17.22 -8.11 -4.79
CA VAL A 3 -16.15 -7.76 -3.84
C VAL A 3 -15.88 -8.91 -2.85
N HIS A 4 -16.82 -9.82 -2.66
CA HIS A 4 -16.67 -11.00 -1.81
C HIS A 4 -15.69 -12.05 -2.35
N GLU A 5 -15.34 -12.01 -3.63
CA GLU A 5 -14.40 -12.94 -4.25
C GLU A 5 -12.93 -12.49 -4.14
N LEU A 6 -12.69 -11.25 -3.72
CA LEU A 6 -11.35 -10.68 -3.57
C LEU A 6 -10.83 -10.77 -2.12
N ASN A 7 -11.01 -11.94 -1.50
CA ASN A 7 -10.57 -12.12 -0.12
C ASN A 7 -9.38 -13.06 -0.03
N LEU A 8 -8.32 -12.59 0.61
CA LEU A 8 -7.23 -13.43 1.07
C LEU A 8 -7.71 -14.30 2.24
N THR A 9 -7.13 -15.48 2.39
CA THR A 9 -7.27 -16.23 3.64
C THR A 9 -6.65 -15.45 4.79
N LYS A 10 -7.01 -15.78 6.03
CA LYS A 10 -6.44 -15.13 7.21
C LYS A 10 -4.91 -15.21 7.22
N ASP A 11 -4.35 -16.39 6.94
CA ASP A 11 -2.91 -16.60 6.92
C ASP A 11 -2.22 -15.77 5.83
N GLN A 12 -2.81 -15.71 4.64
CA GLN A 12 -2.32 -14.89 3.54
C GLN A 12 -2.34 -13.39 3.89
N HIS A 13 -3.45 -12.95 4.47
CA HIS A 13 -3.60 -11.56 4.91
C HIS A 13 -2.56 -11.20 5.98
N ASP A 14 -2.40 -12.03 6.99
CA ASP A 14 -1.45 -11.79 8.09
C ASP A 14 -0.01 -11.75 7.56
N TRP A 15 0.32 -12.63 6.62
CA TRP A 15 1.64 -12.67 5.99
C TRP A 15 1.96 -11.37 5.24
N ILE A 16 1.08 -10.95 4.32
CA ILE A 16 1.33 -9.75 3.52
C ILE A 16 1.24 -8.48 4.37
N ASN A 17 0.29 -8.42 5.29
CA ASN A 17 0.15 -7.28 6.20
C ASN A 17 1.41 -7.09 7.04
N GLY A 18 1.95 -8.18 7.59
CA GLY A 18 3.20 -8.15 8.35
C GLY A 18 4.38 -7.62 7.51
N TRP A 19 4.53 -8.08 6.28
CA TRP A 19 5.58 -7.59 5.39
C TRP A 19 5.41 -6.11 5.01
N LEU A 20 4.18 -5.69 4.74
CA LEU A 20 3.91 -4.28 4.40
C LEU A 20 4.12 -3.35 5.60
N GLU A 21 3.85 -3.80 6.82
CA GLU A 21 4.17 -3.03 8.03
C GLU A 21 5.68 -2.83 8.19
N LEU A 22 6.46 -3.89 8.03
CA LEU A 22 7.92 -3.81 8.08
C LEU A 22 8.48 -2.94 6.95
N TRP A 23 7.97 -3.11 5.75
CA TRP A 23 8.34 -2.32 4.59
C TRP A 23 7.96 -0.84 4.76
N GLY A 24 6.76 -0.56 5.26
CA GLY A 24 6.29 0.80 5.49
C GLY A 24 7.19 1.55 6.47
N ALA A 25 7.60 0.91 7.55
CA ALA A 25 8.56 1.47 8.49
C ALA A 25 9.92 1.74 7.83
N TRP A 26 10.40 0.83 6.99
CA TRP A 26 11.64 0.99 6.24
C TRP A 26 11.56 2.15 5.23
N VAL A 27 10.46 2.26 4.48
CA VAL A 27 10.21 3.39 3.56
C VAL A 27 10.22 4.74 4.29
N TYR A 28 9.61 4.79 5.46
CA TYR A 28 9.54 6.01 6.26
C TYR A 28 10.91 6.52 6.71
N THR A 29 11.91 5.64 6.83
CA THR A 29 13.29 6.03 7.19
C THR A 29 14.05 6.71 6.06
N GLY A 30 13.53 6.73 4.84
CA GLY A 30 14.20 7.35 3.69
C GLY A 30 15.40 6.58 3.14
N ARG A 31 15.48 5.27 3.41
CA ARG A 31 16.62 4.43 2.98
C ARG A 31 16.62 4.01 1.53
N LEU A 32 15.56 4.30 0.79
CA LEU A 32 15.51 4.04 -0.64
C LEU A 32 16.52 4.95 -1.35
N GLU A 33 17.40 4.38 -2.16
CA GLU A 33 18.41 5.16 -2.88
C GLU A 33 17.74 6.19 -3.82
N LYS A 34 18.30 7.41 -3.85
CA LYS A 34 17.82 8.51 -4.70
C LYS A 34 17.83 8.21 -6.21
N ARG A 35 18.43 7.09 -6.61
CA ARG A 35 18.53 6.66 -8.00
C ARG A 35 17.26 6.04 -8.57
N MET A 36 16.30 5.68 -7.74
CA MET A 36 15.05 5.08 -8.20
C MET A 36 14.07 6.19 -8.60
N SER A 37 13.87 6.33 -9.89
CA SER A 37 12.82 7.17 -10.47
C SER A 37 11.45 6.48 -10.31
N SER A 38 11.03 6.25 -9.08
CA SER A 38 9.76 5.59 -8.78
C SER A 38 8.81 6.54 -8.07
N MET A 39 7.53 6.20 -8.03
CA MET A 39 6.55 6.95 -7.25
C MET A 39 6.87 6.91 -5.75
N ILE A 40 7.46 5.80 -5.28
CA ILE A 40 7.90 5.65 -3.89
C ILE A 40 9.01 6.66 -3.59
N ALA A 41 10.02 6.77 -4.46
CA ALA A 41 11.12 7.72 -4.29
C ALA A 41 10.62 9.16 -4.28
N GLN A 42 9.69 9.52 -5.16
CA GLN A 42 9.06 10.84 -5.19
C GLN A 42 8.30 11.14 -3.90
N TRP A 43 7.57 10.16 -3.38
CA TRP A 43 6.86 10.28 -2.11
C TRP A 43 7.84 10.48 -0.95
N MET A 44 8.94 9.72 -0.94
CA MET A 44 9.96 9.80 0.10
C MET A 44 10.62 11.17 0.16
N GLU A 45 10.80 11.84 -0.97
CA GLU A 45 11.33 13.22 -1.02
C GLU A 45 10.39 14.21 -0.34
N SER A 46 9.09 13.94 -0.30
CA SER A 46 8.10 14.78 0.35
C SER A 46 7.97 14.57 1.86
N VAL A 47 8.61 13.52 2.39
CA VAL A 47 8.54 13.15 3.81
C VAL A 47 9.87 13.43 4.48
N GLU A 48 9.87 14.16 5.60
CA GLU A 48 11.08 14.33 6.42
C GLU A 48 11.39 13.01 7.15
N PRO A 49 12.58 12.42 6.94
CA PRO A 49 12.94 11.19 7.65
C PRO A 49 13.07 11.46 9.14
N SER A 50 12.33 10.73 9.97
CA SER A 50 12.56 10.70 11.39
C SER A 50 13.85 9.92 11.66
N GLY A 51 14.67 10.39 12.61
CA GLY A 51 16.01 9.85 12.85
C GLY A 51 16.07 8.38 13.26
N TYR A 52 15.00 7.85 13.87
CA TYR A 52 14.90 6.44 14.27
C TYR A 52 13.49 5.92 14.09
N PRO A 53 13.31 4.76 13.46
CA PRO A 53 12.00 4.13 13.38
C PRO A 53 11.55 3.69 14.79
N THR A 54 10.36 4.11 15.18
CA THR A 54 9.71 3.65 16.43
C THR A 54 9.07 2.26 16.25
N ARG A 55 9.12 1.71 15.04
CA ARG A 55 8.50 0.43 14.63
C ARG A 55 9.57 -0.51 14.07
N PRO A 56 9.38 -1.84 14.21
CA PRO A 56 10.21 -2.79 13.49
C PRO A 56 10.18 -2.55 12.00
N MET A 57 11.31 -2.72 11.33
CA MET A 57 11.42 -2.59 9.88
C MET A 57 12.19 -3.76 9.28
N CYS A 58 12.00 -3.99 7.98
CA CYS A 58 12.78 -4.98 7.23
C CYS A 58 14.19 -4.48 6.93
N ASN A 59 15.06 -5.38 6.45
CA ASN A 59 16.39 -5.01 5.97
C ASN A 59 16.33 -4.32 4.59
N ASP A 60 17.45 -3.79 4.13
CA ASP A 60 17.51 -3.06 2.86
C ASP A 60 17.18 -3.96 1.65
N ASP A 61 17.64 -5.21 1.64
CA ASP A 61 17.36 -6.15 0.55
C ASP A 61 15.86 -6.46 0.43
N ASP A 62 15.21 -6.73 1.54
CA ASP A 62 13.76 -6.95 1.59
C ASP A 62 12.99 -5.68 1.24
N GLY A 63 13.43 -4.54 1.77
CA GLY A 63 12.84 -3.24 1.47
C GLY A 63 12.86 -2.91 -0.02
N MET A 64 13.99 -3.13 -0.68
CA MET A 64 14.14 -2.92 -2.12
C MET A 64 13.27 -3.89 -2.93
N LEU A 65 13.23 -5.16 -2.55
CA LEU A 65 12.42 -6.17 -3.22
C LEU A 65 10.93 -5.80 -3.16
N ILE A 66 10.44 -5.49 -1.98
CA ILE A 66 9.03 -5.11 -1.78
C ILE A 66 8.72 -3.81 -2.54
N SER A 67 9.61 -2.83 -2.51
CA SER A 67 9.44 -1.56 -3.23
C SER A 67 9.28 -1.78 -4.75
N GLN A 68 10.08 -2.65 -5.33
CA GLN A 68 9.98 -2.99 -6.75
C GLN A 68 8.62 -3.61 -7.09
N VAL A 69 8.15 -4.54 -6.28
CA VAL A 69 6.85 -5.18 -6.48
C VAL A 69 5.71 -4.18 -6.33
N VAL A 70 5.71 -3.40 -5.25
CA VAL A 70 4.66 -2.41 -4.99
C VAL A 70 4.62 -1.36 -6.09
N ASP A 71 5.77 -0.83 -6.51
CA ASP A 71 5.84 0.15 -7.58
C ASP A 71 5.29 -0.40 -8.90
N SER A 72 5.67 -1.63 -9.28
CA SER A 72 5.23 -2.24 -10.53
C SER A 72 3.73 -2.56 -10.55
N VAL A 73 3.15 -2.93 -9.42
CA VAL A 73 1.72 -3.30 -9.32
C VAL A 73 0.84 -2.08 -9.14
N MET A 74 1.27 -1.11 -8.33
CA MET A 74 0.43 0.00 -7.88
C MET A 74 0.60 1.28 -8.72
N CYS A 75 1.53 1.32 -9.65
CA CYS A 75 1.81 2.54 -10.44
C CYS A 75 0.63 3.03 -11.28
N ILE A 76 -0.33 2.16 -11.59
CA ILE A 76 -1.51 2.47 -12.41
C ILE A 76 -2.54 3.29 -11.63
N ASP A 77 -2.69 3.03 -10.34
CA ASP A 77 -3.67 3.68 -9.46
C ASP A 77 -2.98 4.53 -8.39
N LYS A 78 -2.79 5.81 -8.69
CA LYS A 78 -2.12 6.75 -7.79
C LYS A 78 -2.85 6.94 -6.47
N LYS A 79 -4.18 6.89 -6.47
CA LYS A 79 -4.98 7.03 -5.24
C LYS A 79 -4.77 5.84 -4.33
N ALA A 80 -4.88 4.63 -4.86
CA ALA A 80 -4.63 3.41 -4.10
C ALA A 80 -3.19 3.36 -3.57
N PHE A 81 -2.22 3.76 -4.37
CA PHE A 81 -0.82 3.82 -3.98
C PHE A 81 -0.61 4.81 -2.81
N GLY A 82 -1.19 6.01 -2.91
CA GLY A 82 -1.13 7.02 -1.85
C GLY A 82 -1.77 6.56 -0.55
N ILE A 83 -2.90 5.87 -0.63
CA ILE A 83 -3.57 5.28 0.55
C ILE A 83 -2.70 4.21 1.19
N LEU A 84 -2.11 3.34 0.38
CA LEU A 84 -1.21 2.28 0.87
C LEU A 84 -0.01 2.87 1.62
N LEU A 85 0.66 3.87 1.05
CA LEU A 85 1.79 4.54 1.68
C LEU A 85 1.37 5.31 2.94
N SER A 86 0.24 6.00 2.93
CA SER A 86 -0.25 6.71 4.10
C SER A 86 -0.53 5.77 5.27
N TYR A 87 -1.10 4.61 4.98
CA TYR A 87 -1.43 3.63 6.01
C TYR A 87 -0.21 2.90 6.55
N TYR A 88 0.64 2.34 5.67
CA TYR A 88 1.77 1.50 6.08
C TYR A 88 3.03 2.28 6.41
N SER A 89 3.33 3.35 5.68
CA SER A 89 4.55 4.12 5.89
C SER A 89 4.35 5.24 6.90
N HIS A 90 3.39 6.11 6.69
CA HIS A 90 3.06 7.19 7.64
C HIS A 90 2.44 6.70 8.94
N GLY A 91 1.84 5.50 8.93
CA GLY A 91 1.10 5.00 10.08
C GLY A 91 -0.21 5.75 10.32
N SER A 92 -0.74 6.41 9.31
CA SER A 92 -2.03 7.11 9.40
C SER A 92 -3.16 6.12 9.59
N SER A 93 -4.10 6.42 10.47
CA SER A 93 -5.28 5.59 10.66
C SER A 93 -6.19 5.65 9.44
N LYS A 94 -7.01 4.62 9.25
CA LYS A 94 -8.05 4.62 8.20
C LYS A 94 -8.98 5.82 8.34
N TYR A 95 -9.29 6.22 9.57
CA TYR A 95 -10.10 7.41 9.85
C TYR A 95 -9.41 8.69 9.34
N SER A 96 -8.14 8.85 9.63
CA SER A 96 -7.35 10.02 9.21
C SER A 96 -7.28 10.14 7.69
N ILE A 97 -7.01 9.03 7.00
CA ILE A 97 -6.98 8.96 5.54
C ILE A 97 -8.36 9.30 4.95
N SER A 98 -9.42 8.74 5.54
CA SER A 98 -10.80 8.97 5.11
C SER A 98 -11.22 10.43 5.29
N SER A 99 -10.81 11.05 6.39
CA SER A 99 -11.07 12.48 6.67
C SER A 99 -10.43 13.37 5.61
N TYR A 100 -9.22 13.05 5.19
CA TYR A 100 -8.54 13.78 4.11
C TYR A 100 -9.33 13.67 2.80
N TYR A 101 -9.71 12.46 2.38
CA TYR A 101 -10.48 12.28 1.15
C TYR A 101 -11.87 12.89 1.22
N HIS A 102 -12.48 12.90 2.39
CA HIS A 102 -13.75 13.59 2.60
C HIS A 102 -13.61 15.11 2.39
N LYS A 103 -12.52 15.70 2.90
CA LYS A 103 -12.25 17.15 2.74
C LYS A 103 -12.06 17.54 1.27
N VAL A 104 -11.31 16.75 0.51
CA VAL A 104 -10.93 17.09 -0.87
C VAL A 104 -11.92 16.55 -1.91
N ALA A 105 -12.93 15.81 -1.49
CA ALA A 105 -13.89 15.19 -2.39
C ALA A 105 -14.72 16.23 -3.13
N SER A 106 -14.89 16.01 -4.45
CA SER A 106 -15.82 16.77 -5.28
C SER A 106 -17.17 16.08 -5.35
N PRO A 107 -18.26 16.81 -5.59
CA PRO A 107 -19.56 16.19 -5.87
C PRO A 107 -19.45 15.20 -7.04
N ARG A 108 -20.07 14.04 -6.88
CA ARG A 108 -20.15 12.99 -7.91
C ARG A 108 -21.53 12.36 -7.93
N LYS A 109 -21.83 11.65 -9.00
CA LYS A 109 -23.09 10.92 -9.10
C LYS A 109 -23.15 9.81 -8.05
N MET A 110 -24.17 9.86 -7.21
CA MET A 110 -24.38 8.89 -6.14
C MET A 110 -25.83 8.43 -6.15
N MET A 111 -26.05 7.12 -5.99
CA MET A 111 -27.39 6.56 -5.79
C MET A 111 -27.87 6.85 -4.37
N ARG A 112 -28.99 7.54 -4.26
CA ARG A 112 -29.66 7.83 -2.99
C ARG A 112 -31.13 7.48 -3.09
N ARG A 113 -31.85 7.51 -1.96
CA ARG A 113 -33.30 7.39 -1.95
C ARG A 113 -33.87 8.48 -2.87
N GLY A 114 -34.62 8.09 -3.91
CA GLY A 114 -35.18 9.00 -4.90
C GLY A 114 -34.36 9.16 -6.19
N GLY A 115 -33.31 8.35 -6.38
CA GLY A 115 -32.56 8.27 -7.63
C GLY A 115 -31.13 8.78 -7.56
N GLU A 116 -30.51 8.89 -8.72
CA GLU A 116 -29.13 9.33 -8.88
C GLU A 116 -29.02 10.84 -8.72
N ARG A 117 -28.14 11.31 -7.84
CA ARG A 117 -27.91 12.75 -7.60
C ARG A 117 -26.41 13.04 -7.55
N MET A 118 -26.06 14.28 -7.94
CA MET A 118 -24.74 14.82 -7.70
C MET A 118 -24.63 15.20 -6.23
N ALA A 119 -23.75 14.52 -5.50
CA ALA A 119 -23.52 14.77 -4.09
C ALA A 119 -22.06 14.50 -3.72
N LYS A 120 -21.57 15.27 -2.73
CA LYS A 120 -20.29 14.99 -2.11
C LYS A 120 -20.42 13.71 -1.27
N PRO A 121 -19.48 12.73 -1.41
CA PRO A 121 -19.52 11.52 -0.59
C PRO A 121 -19.44 11.85 0.90
N SER A 122 -20.18 11.12 1.72
CA SER A 122 -20.13 11.26 3.18
C SER A 122 -18.83 10.71 3.74
N LEU A 123 -18.50 11.06 4.98
CA LEU A 123 -17.34 10.48 5.67
C LEU A 123 -17.45 8.95 5.76
N ALA A 124 -18.65 8.43 6.03
CA ALA A 124 -18.89 6.99 6.09
C ALA A 124 -18.61 6.30 4.74
N THR A 125 -18.99 6.92 3.62
CA THR A 125 -18.68 6.44 2.29
C THR A 125 -17.18 6.43 2.03
N CYS A 126 -16.47 7.51 2.39
CA CYS A 126 -15.02 7.60 2.25
C CYS A 126 -14.30 6.52 3.09
N ARG A 127 -14.76 6.27 4.30
CA ARG A 127 -14.19 5.23 5.19
C ARG A 127 -14.33 3.83 4.57
N ARG A 128 -15.50 3.52 4.03
CA ARG A 128 -15.73 2.25 3.35
C ARG A 128 -14.85 2.11 2.12
N GLU A 129 -14.72 3.14 1.31
CA GLU A 129 -13.88 3.14 0.12
C GLU A 129 -12.40 2.95 0.45
N VAL A 130 -11.89 3.63 1.47
CA VAL A 130 -10.50 3.45 1.94
C VAL A 130 -10.26 2.01 2.40
N ASP A 131 -11.17 1.43 3.16
CA ASP A 131 -11.06 0.04 3.60
C ASP A 131 -11.07 -0.94 2.42
N GLU A 132 -11.96 -0.75 1.46
CA GLU A 132 -12.04 -1.57 0.24
C GLU A 132 -10.78 -1.45 -0.62
N ILE A 133 -10.23 -0.24 -0.76
CA ILE A 133 -8.99 0.00 -1.52
C ILE A 133 -7.81 -0.70 -0.85
N LEU A 134 -7.69 -0.63 0.48
CA LEU A 134 -6.63 -1.33 1.21
C LEU A 134 -6.75 -2.85 1.05
N LYS A 135 -7.94 -3.40 1.18
CA LYS A 135 -8.18 -4.83 0.98
C LYS A 135 -7.84 -5.28 -0.45
N ALA A 136 -8.28 -4.53 -1.43
CA ALA A 136 -7.97 -4.82 -2.84
C ALA A 136 -6.47 -4.72 -3.13
N SER A 137 -5.80 -3.74 -2.55
CA SER A 137 -4.34 -3.57 -2.69
C SER A 137 -3.58 -4.77 -2.14
N LEU A 138 -3.94 -5.23 -0.95
CA LEU A 138 -3.34 -6.43 -0.36
C LEU A 138 -3.58 -7.66 -1.23
N PHE A 139 -4.77 -7.80 -1.78
CA PHE A 139 -5.13 -8.91 -2.66
C PHE A 139 -4.26 -8.93 -3.92
N VAL A 140 -4.12 -7.80 -4.61
CA VAL A 140 -3.34 -7.74 -5.86
C VAL A 140 -1.84 -7.84 -5.63
N LEU A 141 -1.35 -7.45 -4.47
CA LEU A 141 0.07 -7.51 -4.13
C LEU A 141 0.52 -8.90 -3.65
N TYR A 142 -0.39 -9.71 -3.12
CA TYR A 142 -0.03 -10.99 -2.49
C TYR A 142 0.74 -11.92 -3.44
N THR A 143 0.19 -12.25 -4.58
CA THR A 143 0.80 -13.20 -5.52
C THR A 143 2.13 -12.68 -6.09
N PRO A 144 2.23 -11.43 -6.59
CA PRO A 144 3.52 -10.90 -7.04
C PRO A 144 4.59 -10.89 -5.96
N LEU A 145 4.23 -10.55 -4.74
CA LEU A 145 5.18 -10.47 -3.63
C LEU A 145 5.66 -11.87 -3.22
N GLU A 146 4.76 -12.82 -3.11
CA GLU A 146 5.11 -14.23 -2.83
C GLU A 146 6.05 -14.79 -3.89
N ARG A 147 5.76 -14.55 -5.17
CA ARG A 147 6.63 -14.96 -6.28
C ARG A 147 8.01 -14.33 -6.20
N ALA A 148 8.10 -13.05 -5.89
CA ALA A 148 9.37 -12.34 -5.78
C ALA A 148 10.26 -12.94 -4.69
N PHE A 149 9.70 -13.25 -3.52
CA PHE A 149 10.44 -13.92 -2.44
C PHE A 149 10.88 -15.34 -2.83
N LYS A 150 10.02 -16.11 -3.48
CA LYS A 150 10.38 -17.46 -3.97
C LYS A 150 11.49 -17.43 -5.01
N MET A 151 11.43 -16.51 -5.95
CA MET A 151 12.45 -16.32 -6.98
C MET A 151 13.80 -15.95 -6.37
N ARG A 152 13.81 -15.05 -5.39
CA ARG A 152 15.04 -14.67 -4.68
C ARG A 152 15.67 -15.87 -3.97
N LYS A 153 14.89 -16.69 -3.29
CA LYS A 153 15.36 -17.92 -2.63
C LYS A 153 15.99 -18.89 -3.62
N ARG A 154 15.42 -19.04 -4.80
CA ARG A 154 15.99 -19.90 -5.88
C ARG A 154 17.33 -19.38 -6.37
N VAL A 155 17.44 -18.08 -6.61
CA VAL A 155 18.69 -17.43 -7.03
C VAL A 155 19.77 -17.59 -5.97
N ASP A 156 19.45 -17.41 -4.71
CA ASP A 156 20.39 -17.57 -3.60
C ASP A 156 20.88 -19.02 -3.48
N LYS A 157 20.01 -20.02 -3.70
CA LYS A 157 20.41 -21.42 -3.75
C LYS A 157 21.40 -21.70 -4.89
N ILE A 158 21.15 -21.16 -6.08
CA ILE A 158 22.05 -21.30 -7.24
C ILE A 158 23.40 -20.68 -6.94
N LYS A 159 23.44 -19.50 -6.35
CA LYS A 159 24.69 -18.82 -5.97
C LYS A 159 25.50 -19.59 -4.95
N ARG A 160 24.86 -20.32 -4.02
CA ARG A 160 25.55 -21.15 -3.02
C ARG A 160 26.14 -22.44 -3.58
N VAL A 161 25.64 -22.89 -4.72
CA VAL A 161 26.09 -24.13 -5.37
C VAL A 161 27.17 -23.86 -6.42
N ALA A 162 27.27 -22.62 -6.89
CA ALA A 162 28.26 -22.23 -7.89
C ALA A 162 29.65 -22.00 -7.27
#